data_d6a8e51db0ec5bb5bf34a452f730a202
#
_entry.id   d6a8e51db0ec5bb5bf34a452f730a202
#
_cell.length_a   1.000
_cell.length_b   1.000
_cell.length_c   1.000
_cell.angle_alpha   90.00
_cell.angle_beta   90.00
_cell.angle_gamma   90.00
#
_symmetry.space_group_name_H-M   'P 1'
#
loop_
_entity.id
_entity.type
_entity.pdbx_description
1 polymer ?
#
loop_
_entity_poly.entity_id
_entity_poly.type
_entity_poly.pdbx_seq_one_letter_code
_entity_poly.pdbx_strand_id
1 'polypeptide(L)'
;MLEEARRQADRVGLSDRVDYRGGDFVALAAELPDADLAVLDKVVCCYEDVEAIVDASMAKTHRLLAMSFPRDIWLSRLILRIVIGVSKVFGGGFHPFLHDWRCMGQRIADGGFELAQSARTLAWQINIYRRPTAERASA
;
A
#
# COMPACT_ATOMS: atom_id res chain seq x y z
N MET A 1 -7.66 -16.16 -3.69
CA MET A 1 -7.86 -14.70 -3.52
C MET A 1 -8.53 -14.06 -4.73
N LEU A 2 -8.01 -14.17 -5.97
CA LEU A 2 -8.66 -13.54 -7.14
C LEU A 2 -10.07 -14.06 -7.43
N GLU A 3 -10.33 -15.35 -7.24
CA GLU A 3 -11.67 -15.92 -7.40
C GLU A 3 -12.68 -15.35 -6.40
N GLU A 4 -12.25 -15.10 -5.15
CA GLU A 4 -13.12 -14.49 -4.16
C GLU A 4 -13.42 -13.04 -4.51
N ALA A 5 -12.42 -12.30 -4.99
CA ALA A 5 -12.62 -10.94 -5.47
C ALA A 5 -13.59 -10.88 -6.67
N ARG A 6 -13.49 -11.82 -7.61
CA ARG A 6 -14.45 -11.96 -8.72
C ARG A 6 -15.87 -12.22 -8.22
N ARG A 7 -16.04 -13.20 -7.33
CA ARG A 7 -17.36 -13.48 -6.73
C ARG A 7 -17.96 -12.29 -6.02
N GLN A 8 -17.13 -11.50 -5.36
CA GLN A 8 -17.58 -10.29 -4.68
C GLN A 8 -18.01 -9.21 -5.68
N ALA A 9 -17.27 -9.01 -6.75
CA ALA A 9 -17.64 -8.08 -7.82
C ALA A 9 -18.95 -8.49 -8.49
N ASP A 10 -19.15 -9.78 -8.75
CA ASP A 10 -20.38 -10.32 -9.29
C ASP A 10 -21.59 -10.01 -8.39
N ARG A 11 -21.43 -10.20 -7.07
CA ARG A 11 -22.50 -9.93 -6.10
C ARG A 11 -22.97 -8.47 -6.09
N VAL A 12 -22.05 -7.55 -6.36
CA VAL A 12 -22.33 -6.10 -6.34
C VAL A 12 -22.54 -5.51 -7.74
N GLY A 13 -22.55 -6.35 -8.78
CA GLY A 13 -22.80 -5.93 -10.17
C GLY A 13 -21.67 -5.10 -10.77
N LEU A 14 -20.43 -5.36 -10.38
CA LEU A 14 -19.25 -4.63 -10.86
C LEU A 14 -18.31 -5.47 -11.74
N SER A 15 -18.68 -6.68 -12.12
CA SER A 15 -17.81 -7.62 -12.85
C SER A 15 -17.25 -7.04 -14.14
N ASP A 16 -18.07 -6.29 -14.90
CA ASP A 16 -17.66 -5.67 -16.16
C ASP A 16 -16.76 -4.44 -15.99
N ARG A 17 -16.55 -4.00 -14.74
CA ARG A 17 -15.79 -2.79 -14.41
C ARG A 17 -14.45 -3.10 -13.73
N VAL A 18 -14.12 -4.37 -13.52
CA VAL A 18 -12.92 -4.80 -12.78
C VAL A 18 -12.08 -5.70 -13.66
N ASP A 19 -10.82 -5.34 -13.83
CA ASP A 19 -9.79 -6.20 -14.45
C ASP A 19 -8.91 -6.80 -13.34
N TYR A 20 -8.80 -8.13 -13.35
CA TYR A 20 -8.02 -8.89 -12.37
C TYR A 20 -6.75 -9.41 -12.98
N ARG A 21 -5.62 -8.97 -12.47
CA ARG A 21 -4.31 -9.45 -12.89
C ARG A 21 -3.61 -10.16 -11.75
N GLY A 22 -3.09 -11.35 -12.01
CA GLY A 22 -2.30 -12.12 -11.06
C GLY A 22 -0.82 -11.96 -11.35
N GLY A 23 -0.03 -11.73 -10.31
CA GLY A 23 1.42 -11.60 -10.44
C GLY A 23 1.99 -10.63 -9.41
N ASP A 24 3.29 -10.40 -9.50
CA ASP A 24 3.96 -9.37 -8.73
C ASP A 24 3.69 -8.01 -9.38
N PHE A 25 3.14 -7.08 -8.60
CA PHE A 25 2.79 -5.75 -9.09
C PHE A 25 4.00 -4.97 -9.62
N VAL A 26 5.16 -5.06 -8.95
CA VAL A 26 6.37 -4.35 -9.37
C VAL A 26 6.83 -4.85 -10.74
N ALA A 27 6.81 -6.17 -10.94
CA ALA A 27 7.18 -6.77 -12.21
C ALA A 27 6.20 -6.43 -13.35
N LEU A 28 4.89 -6.33 -13.02
CA LEU A 28 3.83 -6.04 -13.98
C LEU A 28 3.60 -4.54 -14.21
N ALA A 29 4.17 -3.67 -13.38
CA ALA A 29 3.85 -2.23 -13.39
C ALA A 29 4.04 -1.58 -14.77
N ALA A 30 5.07 -1.98 -15.51
CA ALA A 30 5.33 -1.43 -16.86
C ALA A 30 4.20 -1.72 -17.87
N GLU A 31 3.48 -2.83 -17.69
CA GLU A 31 2.40 -3.29 -18.58
C GLU A 31 1.02 -2.76 -18.16
N LEU A 32 0.93 -2.22 -16.93
CA LEU A 32 -0.33 -1.70 -16.41
C LEU A 32 -0.60 -0.29 -16.92
N PRO A 33 -1.86 0.06 -17.21
CA PRO A 33 -2.22 1.43 -17.51
C PRO A 33 -1.99 2.33 -16.28
N ASP A 34 -1.77 3.60 -16.52
CA ASP A 34 -1.73 4.60 -15.48
C ASP A 34 -3.13 4.81 -14.88
N ALA A 35 -3.19 5.21 -13.62
CA ALA A 35 -4.42 5.38 -12.87
C ALA A 35 -4.48 6.73 -12.15
N ASP A 36 -5.69 7.24 -11.93
CA ASP A 36 -5.88 8.43 -11.09
C ASP A 36 -5.62 8.14 -9.62
N LEU A 37 -5.91 6.92 -9.18
CA LEU A 37 -5.78 6.48 -7.79
C LEU A 37 -5.12 5.12 -7.72
N ALA A 38 -4.07 5.00 -6.91
CA ALA A 38 -3.55 3.70 -6.44
C ALA A 38 -3.87 3.52 -4.96
N VAL A 39 -4.25 2.29 -4.59
CA VAL A 39 -4.54 1.92 -3.20
C VAL A 39 -3.72 0.70 -2.81
N LEU A 40 -2.83 0.88 -1.83
CA LEU A 40 -2.02 -0.17 -1.22
C LEU A 40 -2.58 -0.50 0.16
N ASP A 41 -3.65 -1.31 0.21
CA ASP A 41 -4.27 -1.68 1.48
C ASP A 41 -3.60 -2.92 2.09
N LYS A 42 -2.88 -2.72 3.21
CA LYS A 42 -2.20 -3.77 3.99
C LYS A 42 -1.17 -4.60 3.18
N VAL A 43 -0.67 -4.06 2.08
CA VAL A 43 0.30 -4.71 1.21
C VAL A 43 1.73 -4.37 1.63
N VAL A 44 1.98 -3.09 1.90
CA VAL A 44 3.33 -2.56 2.12
C VAL A 44 4.06 -3.16 3.33
N CYS A 45 3.34 -3.64 4.32
CA CYS A 45 3.95 -4.32 5.49
C CYS A 45 4.39 -5.76 5.22
N CYS A 46 3.93 -6.35 4.11
CA CYS A 46 4.19 -7.75 3.74
C CYS A 46 5.08 -7.87 2.51
N TYR A 47 5.45 -6.75 1.88
CA TYR A 47 6.29 -6.73 0.70
C TYR A 47 7.74 -6.47 1.11
N GLU A 48 8.67 -7.31 0.64
CA GLU A 48 10.09 -7.26 1.03
C GLU A 48 10.73 -5.95 0.62
N ASP A 49 10.58 -5.57 -0.66
CA ASP A 49 11.09 -4.32 -1.21
C ASP A 49 9.98 -3.25 -1.24
N VAL A 50 9.72 -2.67 -0.07
CA VAL A 50 8.68 -1.64 0.08
C VAL A 50 8.98 -0.39 -0.75
N GLU A 51 10.25 -0.10 -1.04
CA GLU A 51 10.63 1.03 -1.86
C GLU A 51 10.22 0.80 -3.30
N ALA A 52 10.49 -0.38 -3.84
CA ALA A 52 10.10 -0.73 -5.21
C ALA A 52 8.58 -0.69 -5.43
N ILE A 53 7.77 -1.21 -4.49
CA ILE A 53 6.31 -1.19 -4.66
C ILE A 53 5.75 0.23 -4.54
N VAL A 54 6.32 1.08 -3.69
CA VAL A 54 5.91 2.48 -3.56
C VAL A 54 6.31 3.28 -4.80
N ASP A 55 7.53 3.12 -5.30
CA ASP A 55 8.00 3.78 -6.51
C ASP A 55 7.16 3.39 -7.74
N ALA A 56 6.92 2.10 -7.92
CA ALA A 56 6.05 1.60 -8.99
C ALA A 56 4.63 2.18 -8.89
N SER A 57 4.09 2.27 -7.67
CA SER A 57 2.77 2.86 -7.44
C SER A 57 2.75 4.36 -7.74
N MET A 58 3.78 5.11 -7.33
CA MET A 58 3.90 6.54 -7.65
C MET A 58 4.03 6.79 -9.15
N ALA A 59 4.82 5.95 -9.84
CA ALA A 59 5.01 6.06 -11.29
C ALA A 59 3.71 5.83 -12.07
N LYS A 60 2.82 4.98 -11.55
CA LYS A 60 1.52 4.64 -12.17
C LYS A 60 0.35 5.51 -11.71
N THR A 61 0.60 6.47 -10.81
CA THR A 61 -0.47 7.26 -10.20
C THR A 61 -0.39 8.73 -10.60
N HIS A 62 -1.47 9.25 -11.18
CA HIS A 62 -1.53 10.66 -11.59
C HIS A 62 -1.97 11.60 -10.49
N ARG A 63 -2.87 11.18 -9.59
CA ARG A 63 -3.54 12.08 -8.65
C ARG A 63 -3.40 11.70 -7.18
N LEU A 64 -3.79 10.48 -6.82
CA LEU A 64 -3.92 10.08 -5.42
C LEU A 64 -3.24 8.73 -5.17
N LEU A 65 -2.41 8.65 -4.14
CA LEU A 65 -1.85 7.42 -3.62
C LEU A 65 -2.35 7.22 -2.19
N ALA A 66 -3.10 6.15 -1.94
CA ALA A 66 -3.59 5.79 -0.62
C ALA A 66 -2.84 4.55 -0.11
N MET A 67 -2.39 4.58 1.14
CA MET A 67 -1.66 3.49 1.75
C MET A 67 -2.17 3.21 3.15
N SER A 68 -2.32 1.94 3.50
CA SER A 68 -2.55 1.52 4.89
C SER A 68 -1.38 0.65 5.39
N PHE A 69 -0.92 0.94 6.60
CA PHE A 69 0.19 0.24 7.24
C PHE A 69 0.00 0.17 8.77
N PRO A 70 0.63 -0.79 9.44
CA PRO A 70 0.54 -0.91 10.89
C PRO A 70 1.13 0.33 11.57
N ARG A 71 0.49 0.80 12.61
CA ARG A 71 1.04 1.89 13.43
C ARG A 71 2.33 1.44 14.10
N ASP A 72 3.35 2.29 14.01
CA ASP A 72 4.60 2.10 14.72
C ASP A 72 4.45 2.49 16.20
N ILE A 73 3.77 1.64 16.96
CA ILE A 73 3.67 1.73 18.41
C ILE A 73 4.48 0.60 19.05
N TRP A 74 5.07 0.86 20.20
CA TRP A 74 5.89 -0.15 20.91
C TRP A 74 5.15 -1.48 21.12
N LEU A 75 3.84 -1.41 21.34
CA LEU A 75 2.98 -2.59 21.49
C LEU A 75 2.89 -3.42 20.20
N SER A 76 2.78 -2.77 19.03
CA SER A 76 2.81 -3.47 17.74
C SER A 76 4.13 -4.18 17.53
N ARG A 77 5.26 -3.56 17.91
CA ARG A 77 6.59 -4.19 17.85
C ARG A 77 6.70 -5.39 18.79
N LEU A 78 6.12 -5.30 19.99
CA LEU A 78 6.10 -6.41 20.95
C LEU A 78 5.26 -7.58 20.45
N ILE A 79 4.02 -7.31 19.99
CA ILE A 79 3.12 -8.31 19.42
C ILE A 79 3.78 -8.99 18.22
N LEU A 80 4.41 -8.21 17.35
CA LEU A 80 5.09 -8.72 16.18
C LEU A 80 6.26 -9.66 16.54
N ARG A 81 7.08 -9.30 17.54
CA ARG A 81 8.15 -10.18 18.06
C ARG A 81 7.60 -11.50 18.59
N ILE A 82 6.47 -11.46 19.31
CA ILE A 82 5.81 -12.66 19.82
C ILE A 82 5.31 -13.52 18.66
N VAL A 83 4.61 -12.92 17.68
CA VAL A 83 4.08 -13.62 16.50
C VAL A 83 5.20 -14.25 15.68
N ILE A 84 6.31 -13.54 15.44
CA ILE A 84 7.48 -14.07 14.73
C ILE A 84 8.10 -15.22 15.54
N GLY A 85 8.23 -15.09 16.85
CA GLY A 85 8.76 -16.15 17.72
C GLY A 85 7.91 -17.42 17.66
N VAL A 86 6.59 -17.28 17.75
CA VAL A 86 5.64 -18.40 17.66
C VAL A 86 5.63 -18.99 16.25
N SER A 87 5.64 -18.16 15.21
CA SER A 87 5.68 -18.59 13.81
C SER A 87 6.91 -19.44 13.48
N LYS A 88 8.08 -19.09 14.03
CA LYS A 88 9.31 -19.89 13.89
C LYS A 88 9.20 -21.27 14.52
N VAL A 89 8.48 -21.39 15.63
CA VAL A 89 8.28 -22.67 16.34
C VAL A 89 7.28 -23.58 15.61
N PHE A 90 6.26 -23.00 14.97
CA PHE A 90 5.18 -23.74 14.30
C PHE A 90 5.32 -23.82 12.78
N GLY A 91 6.45 -23.40 12.19
CA GLY A 91 6.72 -23.53 10.75
C GLY A 91 5.89 -22.61 9.85
N GLY A 92 5.31 -21.54 10.39
CA GLY A 92 4.54 -20.55 9.64
C GLY A 92 5.43 -19.59 8.87
N GLY A 93 5.21 -19.46 7.56
CA GLY A 93 5.97 -18.59 6.65
C GLY A 93 5.58 -17.10 6.68
N PHE A 94 4.95 -16.61 7.74
CA PHE A 94 4.58 -15.20 7.85
C PHE A 94 5.74 -14.36 8.37
N HIS A 95 6.32 -13.52 7.51
CA HIS A 95 7.43 -12.62 7.83
C HIS A 95 6.97 -11.18 7.57
N PRO A 96 6.40 -10.51 8.58
CA PRO A 96 6.13 -9.08 8.45
C PRO A 96 7.44 -8.29 8.51
N PHE A 97 7.63 -7.40 7.56
CA PHE A 97 8.77 -6.51 7.51
C PHE A 97 8.49 -5.24 8.34
N LEU A 98 9.46 -4.84 9.15
CA LEU A 98 9.44 -3.58 9.89
C LEU A 98 10.09 -2.51 9.02
N HIS A 99 9.28 -1.74 8.32
CA HIS A 99 9.76 -0.63 7.50
C HIS A 99 9.75 0.69 8.28
N ASP A 100 10.69 1.59 7.95
CA ASP A 100 10.70 2.95 8.48
C ASP A 100 9.72 3.82 7.68
N TRP A 101 8.53 4.01 8.24
CA TRP A 101 7.47 4.79 7.61
C TRP A 101 7.79 6.28 7.47
N ARG A 102 8.78 6.80 8.20
CA ARG A 102 9.24 8.19 8.07
C ARG A 102 10.08 8.36 6.81
N CYS A 103 11.03 7.46 6.57
CA CYS A 103 11.80 7.43 5.33
C CYS A 103 10.88 7.25 4.13
N MET A 104 9.85 6.42 4.26
CA MET A 104 8.86 6.21 3.20
C MET A 104 8.05 7.47 2.90
N GLY A 105 7.64 8.21 3.93
CA GLY A 105 6.96 9.50 3.76
C GLY A 105 7.81 10.53 3.02
N GLN A 106 9.12 10.58 3.30
CA GLN A 106 10.05 11.45 2.58
C GLN A 106 10.21 11.03 1.12
N ARG A 107 10.37 9.73 0.85
CA ARG A 107 10.46 9.20 -0.51
C ARG A 107 9.24 9.55 -1.36
N ILE A 108 8.05 9.48 -0.78
CA ILE A 108 6.79 9.84 -1.44
C ILE A 108 6.75 11.34 -1.74
N ALA A 109 7.24 12.18 -0.80
CA ALA A 109 7.34 13.62 -1.01
C ALA A 109 8.34 13.96 -2.11
N ASP A 110 9.50 13.31 -2.15
CA ASP A 110 10.51 13.46 -3.19
C ASP A 110 9.98 13.02 -4.57
N GLY A 111 9.04 12.04 -4.59
CA GLY A 111 8.29 11.62 -5.77
C GLY A 111 7.20 12.60 -6.23
N GLY A 112 7.09 13.77 -5.57
CA GLY A 112 6.16 14.84 -5.94
C GLY A 112 4.75 14.65 -5.41
N PHE A 113 4.56 13.88 -4.34
CA PHE A 113 3.29 13.73 -3.66
C PHE A 113 3.30 14.41 -2.29
N GLU A 114 2.21 15.06 -1.94
CA GLU A 114 1.99 15.70 -0.64
C GLU A 114 1.01 14.90 0.20
N LEU A 115 1.25 14.79 1.50
CA LEU A 115 0.29 14.18 2.43
C LEU A 115 -0.96 15.06 2.51
N ALA A 116 -2.07 14.57 1.97
CA ALA A 116 -3.35 15.26 1.96
C ALA A 116 -4.20 14.95 3.20
N GLN A 117 -4.19 13.69 3.64
CA GLN A 117 -4.99 13.23 4.77
C GLN A 117 -4.31 12.07 5.48
N SER A 118 -4.41 12.03 6.81
CA SER A 118 -4.00 10.90 7.63
C SER A 118 -5.12 10.54 8.60
N ALA A 119 -5.47 9.26 8.63
CA ALA A 119 -6.41 8.70 9.59
C ALA A 119 -5.74 7.58 10.38
N ARG A 120 -6.17 7.37 11.61
CA ARG A 120 -5.59 6.36 12.51
C ARG A 120 -6.70 5.57 13.18
N THR A 121 -6.54 4.27 13.18
CA THR A 121 -7.29 3.35 14.04
C THR A 121 -6.41 2.87 15.17
N LEU A 122 -6.88 1.93 15.98
CA LEU A 122 -6.08 1.34 17.05
C LEU A 122 -4.78 0.71 16.53
N ALA A 123 -4.84 -0.02 15.42
CA ALA A 123 -3.72 -0.81 14.88
C ALA A 123 -3.16 -0.27 13.56
N TRP A 124 -3.94 0.48 12.79
CA TRP A 124 -3.60 0.90 11.43
C TRP A 124 -3.52 2.40 11.29
N GLN A 125 -2.61 2.84 10.45
CA GLN A 125 -2.55 4.20 9.92
C GLN A 125 -2.86 4.15 8.44
N ILE A 126 -3.67 5.11 7.98
CA ILE A 126 -4.05 5.29 6.58
C ILE A 126 -3.59 6.66 6.18
N ASN A 127 -2.74 6.74 5.17
CA ASN A 127 -2.28 7.99 4.61
C ASN A 127 -2.77 8.10 3.17
N ILE A 128 -3.26 9.27 2.82
CA ILE A 128 -3.64 9.64 1.46
C ILE A 128 -2.72 10.77 1.02
N TYR A 129 -1.99 10.50 -0.03
CA TYR A 129 -1.09 11.46 -0.67
C TYR A 129 -1.70 11.92 -1.98
N ARG A 130 -1.50 13.18 -2.33
CA ARG A 130 -1.96 13.75 -3.61
C ARG A 130 -0.76 14.31 -4.38
N ARG A 131 -0.82 14.25 -5.68
CA ARG A 131 0.07 15.00 -6.55
C ARG A 131 -0.50 16.42 -6.71
N PRO A 132 0.23 17.50 -6.39
CA PRO A 132 -0.25 18.86 -6.60
C PRO A 132 -0.54 19.08 -8.09
N THR A 133 -1.70 19.62 -8.40
CA THR A 133 -1.99 20.12 -9.75
C THR A 133 -1.28 21.46 -9.93
N ALA A 134 -0.67 21.66 -11.09
CA ALA A 134 0.12 22.87 -11.42
C ALA A 134 -0.64 24.22 -11.25
N GLU A 135 -1.94 24.14 -11.05
CA GLU A 135 -2.85 25.30 -10.97
C GLU A 135 -2.76 26.08 -9.61
N ARG A 136 -2.07 25.52 -8.59
CA ARG A 136 -1.94 26.20 -7.28
C ARG A 136 -0.55 26.81 -7.01
N ALA A 137 0.35 26.76 -7.98
CA ALA A 137 1.70 27.36 -7.83
C ALA A 137 1.72 28.86 -8.18
N SER A 138 0.58 29.47 -8.51
CA SER A 138 0.48 30.88 -8.95
C SER A 138 -0.56 31.70 -8.16
N ALA A 139 -0.79 31.33 -6.89
CA ALA A 139 -1.64 32.13 -5.99
C ALA A 139 -0.87 32.56 -4.75
#